data_6feac019d03a1df3c678341d204934a4
#
_entry.id   6feac019d03a1df3c678341d204934a4
#
_cell.length_a   1.000
_cell.length_b   1.000
_cell.length_c   1.000
_cell.angle_alpha   90.00
_cell.angle_beta   90.00
_cell.angle_gamma   90.00
#
_symmetry.space_group_name_H-M   'P 1'
#
loop_
_entity.id
_entity.type
_entity.pdbx_description
1 polymer ?
#
loop_
_entity_poly.entity_id
_entity_poly.type
_entity_poly.pdbx_seq_one_letter_code
_entity_poly.pdbx_strand_id
1 'polypeptide(L)'
;MPGCYDRGMPRNVEVKARVYDLPVLRRAVAALADGPPTVLIQHDTFFEAPHGRLKLRIFADGSAELIAYSRGDVGGPRASRYLKAAVADPATLAAVLGDALGPGGEVRKRRALYRRGATRIHLDEVEGLGSFLELEVELEEGQAVADGERTARELMARLGIADENLVAVAYVDLLGDRRSKIEE
;
A
#
# COMPACT_ATOMS: atom_id res chain seq x y z
N MET A 1 0.46 -28.34 4.37
CA MET A 1 1.02 -27.98 5.69
C MET A 1 0.76 -26.50 5.88
N PRO A 2 -0.06 -26.04 6.86
CA PRO A 2 -0.09 -24.63 7.20
C PRO A 2 1.28 -24.28 7.76
N GLY A 3 1.95 -23.33 7.10
CA GLY A 3 3.35 -23.03 7.33
C GLY A 3 3.61 -22.48 8.73
N CYS A 4 4.77 -22.76 9.26
CA CYS A 4 5.34 -22.33 10.53
C CYS A 4 5.45 -20.78 10.70
N TYR A 5 4.98 -19.99 9.73
CA TYR A 5 5.10 -18.54 9.63
C TYR A 5 3.81 -17.76 10.01
N ASP A 6 2.75 -18.44 10.46
CA ASP A 6 1.43 -17.80 10.63
C ASP A 6 1.20 -17.19 12.03
N ARG A 7 2.14 -17.39 12.97
CA ARG A 7 2.03 -16.82 14.33
C ARG A 7 2.72 -15.47 14.40
N GLY A 8 1.92 -14.42 14.59
CA GLY A 8 2.42 -13.06 14.88
C GLY A 8 2.75 -12.20 13.66
N MET A 9 2.32 -12.56 12.44
CA MET A 9 2.46 -11.65 11.31
C MET A 9 1.53 -10.44 11.47
N PRO A 10 2.03 -9.21 11.27
CA PRO A 10 1.20 -8.03 11.27
C PRO A 10 0.07 -8.15 10.24
N ARG A 11 -1.14 -7.83 10.67
CA ARG A 11 -2.34 -7.83 9.84
C ARG A 11 -2.96 -6.45 9.85
N ASN A 12 -3.50 -6.05 8.74
CA ASN A 12 -4.33 -4.86 8.65
C ASN A 12 -5.55 -5.12 7.76
N VAL A 13 -6.52 -4.23 7.87
CA VAL A 13 -7.56 -4.07 6.85
C VAL A 13 -7.19 -2.85 6.04
N GLU A 14 -7.03 -3.04 4.73
CA GLU A 14 -6.69 -1.96 3.82
C GLU A 14 -7.81 -1.66 2.83
N VAL A 15 -7.89 -0.42 2.43
CA VAL A 15 -8.73 0.05 1.34
C VAL A 15 -7.94 1.04 0.51
N LYS A 16 -8.15 1.02 -0.81
CA LYS A 16 -7.58 1.99 -1.74
C LYS A 16 -8.69 2.63 -2.55
N ALA A 17 -8.60 3.94 -2.75
CA ALA A 17 -9.51 4.70 -3.59
C ALA A 17 -8.76 5.71 -4.47
N ARG A 18 -9.28 5.97 -5.66
CA ARG A 18 -8.82 7.07 -6.52
C ARG A 18 -9.31 8.40 -5.96
N VAL A 19 -8.47 9.42 -6.03
CA VAL A 19 -8.76 10.78 -5.53
C VAL A 19 -8.70 11.76 -6.68
N TYR A 20 -9.78 12.52 -6.88
CA TYR A 20 -9.87 13.54 -7.93
C TYR A 20 -9.58 14.96 -7.42
N ASP A 21 -9.85 15.24 -6.14
CA ASP A 21 -9.54 16.51 -5.48
C ASP A 21 -8.66 16.28 -4.24
N LEU A 22 -7.36 16.13 -4.49
CA LEU A 22 -6.40 15.89 -3.41
C LEU A 22 -6.31 17.04 -2.40
N PRO A 23 -6.34 18.33 -2.77
CA PRO A 23 -6.38 19.45 -1.83
C PRO A 23 -7.57 19.41 -0.86
N VAL A 24 -8.77 19.09 -1.34
CA VAL A 24 -9.97 18.96 -0.49
C VAL A 24 -9.80 17.78 0.46
N LEU A 25 -9.43 16.61 -0.05
CA LEU A 25 -9.25 15.43 0.78
C LEU A 25 -8.14 15.62 1.81
N ARG A 26 -7.04 16.29 1.45
CA ARG A 26 -5.93 16.57 2.38
C ARG A 26 -6.40 17.38 3.59
N ARG A 27 -7.26 18.41 3.38
CA ARG A 27 -7.84 19.18 4.50
C ARG A 27 -8.73 18.32 5.38
N ALA A 28 -9.57 17.48 4.78
CA ALA A 28 -10.46 16.57 5.51
C ALA A 28 -9.65 15.57 6.35
N VAL A 29 -8.61 14.96 5.78
CA VAL A 29 -7.71 14.03 6.50
C VAL A 29 -6.97 14.74 7.62
N ALA A 30 -6.43 15.94 7.37
CA ALA A 30 -5.72 16.71 8.40
C ALA A 30 -6.60 17.07 9.61
N ALA A 31 -7.90 17.33 9.38
CA ALA A 31 -8.87 17.59 10.45
C ALA A 31 -9.23 16.34 11.27
N LEU A 32 -9.00 15.14 10.75
CA LEU A 32 -9.27 13.87 11.42
C LEU A 32 -8.03 13.24 12.06
N ALA A 33 -6.84 13.60 11.61
CA ALA A 33 -5.59 12.99 12.02
C ALA A 33 -5.15 13.47 13.42
N ASP A 34 -4.35 12.63 14.09
CA ASP A 34 -3.80 12.92 15.42
C ASP A 34 -2.64 13.94 15.38
N GLY A 35 -2.17 14.28 14.18
CA GLY A 35 -1.07 15.23 14.00
C GLY A 35 -0.71 15.45 12.52
N PRO A 36 0.35 16.21 12.26
CA PRO A 36 0.79 16.49 10.89
C PRO A 36 1.30 15.22 10.18
N PRO A 37 1.31 15.21 8.84
CA PRO A 37 1.79 14.06 8.08
C PRO A 37 3.30 13.94 8.08
N THR A 38 3.79 12.70 8.03
CA THR A 38 5.14 12.40 7.56
C THR A 38 5.13 12.28 6.04
N VAL A 39 6.00 13.00 5.36
CA VAL A 39 6.14 12.91 3.90
C VAL A 39 7.23 11.90 3.54
N LEU A 40 6.87 10.92 2.71
CA LEU A 40 7.75 9.85 2.26
C LEU A 40 7.84 9.89 0.73
N ILE A 41 9.04 9.88 0.20
CA ILE A 41 9.31 9.64 -1.22
C ILE A 41 9.75 8.19 -1.33
N GLN A 42 9.05 7.43 -2.15
CA GLN A 42 9.20 5.98 -2.24
C GLN A 42 9.38 5.54 -3.69
N HIS A 43 10.37 4.69 -3.89
CA HIS A 43 10.58 3.94 -5.12
C HIS A 43 10.46 2.45 -4.81
N ASP A 44 9.41 1.82 -5.29
CA ASP A 44 9.13 0.40 -5.13
C ASP A 44 9.51 -0.34 -6.42
N THR A 45 10.45 -1.28 -6.34
CA THR A 45 10.75 -2.24 -7.41
C THR A 45 10.11 -3.58 -7.05
N PHE A 46 9.24 -4.08 -7.93
CA PHE A 46 8.56 -5.36 -7.75
C PHE A 46 9.30 -6.47 -8.46
N PHE A 47 9.17 -7.68 -7.89
CA PHE A 47 9.72 -8.91 -8.45
C PHE A 47 8.60 -9.93 -8.60
N GLU A 48 8.73 -10.82 -9.59
CA GLU A 48 7.80 -11.92 -9.73
C GLU A 48 7.95 -12.87 -8.55
N ALA A 49 6.83 -13.18 -7.90
CA ALA A 49 6.82 -14.07 -6.75
C ALA A 49 5.72 -15.12 -6.94
N PRO A 50 5.98 -16.41 -6.66
CA PRO A 50 5.01 -17.48 -6.84
C PRO A 50 3.79 -17.34 -5.92
N HIS A 51 3.94 -16.60 -4.80
CA HIS A 51 2.88 -16.39 -3.83
C HIS A 51 2.90 -14.95 -3.32
N GLY A 52 1.76 -14.28 -3.40
CA GLY A 52 1.64 -12.88 -2.97
C GLY A 52 2.45 -11.92 -3.85
N ARG A 53 2.99 -10.88 -3.22
CA ARG A 53 3.80 -9.85 -3.89
C ARG A 53 5.08 -9.60 -3.11
N LEU A 54 6.16 -9.40 -3.84
CA LEU A 54 7.47 -9.06 -3.30
C LEU A 54 7.95 -7.75 -3.92
N LYS A 55 8.40 -6.83 -3.08
CA LYS A 55 8.99 -5.57 -3.54
C LYS A 55 10.12 -5.10 -2.65
N LEU A 56 11.09 -4.46 -3.25
CA LEU A 56 12.10 -3.66 -2.60
C LEU A 56 11.66 -2.21 -2.65
N ARG A 57 11.55 -1.56 -1.49
CA ARG A 57 11.24 -0.14 -1.34
C ARG A 57 12.49 0.61 -0.96
N ILE A 58 12.80 1.68 -1.69
CA ILE A 58 13.87 2.61 -1.37
C ILE A 58 13.25 3.97 -1.05
N PHE A 59 13.69 4.58 0.05
CA PHE A 59 13.27 5.92 0.47
C PHE A 59 14.28 6.98 0.00
N ALA A 60 13.87 8.25 0.03
CA ALA A 60 14.72 9.36 -0.41
C ALA A 60 16.00 9.52 0.40
N ASP A 61 16.04 9.07 1.65
CA ASP A 61 17.22 9.08 2.52
C ASP A 61 18.18 7.90 2.25
N GLY A 62 17.85 7.04 1.28
CA GLY A 62 18.62 5.86 0.92
C GLY A 62 18.32 4.63 1.76
N SER A 63 17.52 4.74 2.82
CA SER A 63 17.07 3.56 3.57
C SER A 63 16.18 2.67 2.70
N ALA A 64 16.16 1.36 2.99
CA ALA A 64 15.40 0.43 2.18
C ALA A 64 14.79 -0.71 2.99
N GLU A 65 13.66 -1.22 2.48
CA GLU A 65 12.91 -2.35 3.04
C GLU A 65 12.55 -3.36 1.95
N LEU A 66 12.80 -4.64 2.19
CA LEU A 66 12.19 -5.72 1.44
C LEU A 66 10.83 -6.04 2.05
N ILE A 67 9.78 -6.05 1.24
CA ILE A 67 8.40 -6.20 1.68
C ILE A 67 7.75 -7.35 0.92
N ALA A 68 7.35 -8.39 1.64
CA ALA A 68 6.48 -9.45 1.13
C ALA A 68 5.07 -9.25 1.70
N TYR A 69 4.05 -9.30 0.86
CA TYR A 69 2.67 -9.16 1.31
C TYR A 69 1.70 -10.00 0.48
N SER A 70 0.58 -10.35 1.12
CA SER A 70 -0.51 -11.08 0.48
C SER A 70 -1.84 -10.44 0.86
N ARG A 71 -2.69 -10.25 -0.13
CA ARG A 71 -4.05 -9.70 -0.01
C ARG A 71 -4.95 -10.24 -1.10
N GLY A 72 -6.26 -10.23 -0.88
CA GLY A 72 -7.24 -10.51 -1.94
C GLY A 72 -7.36 -9.34 -2.92
N ASP A 73 -7.52 -9.62 -4.21
CA ASP A 73 -7.81 -8.61 -5.24
C ASP A 73 -9.33 -8.37 -5.34
N VAL A 74 -9.92 -7.88 -4.26
CA VAL A 74 -11.35 -7.50 -4.19
C VAL A 74 -11.47 -6.01 -3.91
N GLY A 75 -12.50 -5.38 -4.43
CA GLY A 75 -12.84 -3.99 -4.10
C GLY A 75 -13.34 -3.87 -2.66
N GLY A 76 -12.98 -2.77 -1.98
CA GLY A 76 -13.40 -2.50 -0.61
C GLY A 76 -12.36 -2.88 0.46
N PRO A 77 -12.75 -2.73 1.74
CA PRO A 77 -11.90 -3.10 2.86
C PRO A 77 -11.57 -4.60 2.83
N ARG A 78 -10.29 -4.94 2.95
CA ARG A 78 -9.80 -6.32 2.86
C ARG A 78 -8.61 -6.57 3.79
N ALA A 79 -8.54 -7.79 4.31
CA ALA A 79 -7.40 -8.20 5.12
C ALA A 79 -6.12 -8.29 4.26
N SER A 80 -5.02 -7.79 4.81
CA SER A 80 -3.69 -7.91 4.25
C SER A 80 -2.73 -8.39 5.33
N ARG A 81 -1.77 -9.22 4.94
CA ARG A 81 -0.66 -9.68 5.79
C ARG A 81 0.65 -9.30 5.13
N TYR A 82 1.61 -8.88 5.91
CA TYR A 82 2.89 -8.45 5.39
C TYR A 82 4.05 -8.78 6.31
N LEU A 83 5.23 -8.92 5.71
CA LEU A 83 6.53 -9.00 6.39
C LEU A 83 7.44 -7.94 5.80
N LYS A 84 8.27 -7.35 6.66
CA LYS A 84 9.27 -6.36 6.27
C LYS A 84 10.62 -6.72 6.86
N ALA A 85 11.67 -6.50 6.07
CA ALA A 85 13.05 -6.60 6.50
C ALA A 85 13.82 -5.36 6.04
N ALA A 86 14.60 -4.76 6.93
CA ALA A 86 15.51 -3.69 6.55
C ALA A 86 16.62 -4.23 5.63
N VAL A 87 17.01 -3.44 4.64
CA VAL A 87 17.99 -3.80 3.63
C VAL A 87 19.17 -2.83 3.68
N ALA A 88 20.36 -3.36 3.94
CA ALA A 88 21.57 -2.56 4.02
C ALA A 88 22.18 -2.21 2.64
N ASP A 89 22.06 -3.11 1.66
CA ASP A 89 22.51 -2.93 0.28
C ASP A 89 21.38 -3.20 -0.71
N PRO A 90 20.55 -2.17 -0.98
CA PRO A 90 19.41 -2.33 -1.87
C PRO A 90 19.80 -2.53 -3.34
N ALA A 91 20.94 -2.04 -3.78
CA ALA A 91 21.37 -2.19 -5.18
C ALA A 91 21.73 -3.65 -5.49
N THR A 92 22.56 -4.26 -4.64
CA THR A 92 22.93 -5.68 -4.80
C THR A 92 21.69 -6.57 -4.63
N LEU A 93 20.82 -6.30 -3.65
CA LEU A 93 19.61 -7.09 -3.46
C LEU A 93 18.67 -6.99 -4.67
N ALA A 94 18.49 -5.80 -5.26
CA ALA A 94 17.67 -5.63 -6.46
C ALA A 94 18.21 -6.46 -7.64
N ALA A 95 19.52 -6.46 -7.84
CA ALA A 95 20.16 -7.26 -8.90
C ALA A 95 19.95 -8.76 -8.69
N VAL A 96 20.19 -9.25 -7.46
CA VAL A 96 19.99 -10.68 -7.11
C VAL A 96 18.53 -11.11 -7.31
N LEU A 97 17.55 -10.31 -6.82
CA LEU A 97 16.15 -10.64 -6.96
C LEU A 97 15.67 -10.52 -8.41
N GLY A 98 16.18 -9.53 -9.16
CA GLY A 98 15.87 -9.38 -10.58
C GLY A 98 16.36 -10.56 -11.42
N ASP A 99 17.56 -11.06 -11.15
CA ASP A 99 18.12 -12.23 -11.83
C ASP A 99 17.36 -13.53 -11.45
N ALA A 100 17.08 -13.71 -10.14
CA ALA A 100 16.49 -14.95 -9.64
C ALA A 100 14.99 -15.10 -9.91
N LEU A 101 14.23 -13.97 -9.86
CA LEU A 101 12.77 -13.97 -9.89
C LEU A 101 12.19 -13.30 -11.14
N GLY A 102 12.95 -12.45 -11.79
CA GLY A 102 12.47 -11.59 -12.87
C GLY A 102 11.84 -10.27 -12.38
N PRO A 103 11.77 -9.26 -13.28
CA PRO A 103 11.24 -7.94 -12.97
C PRO A 103 9.70 -7.95 -12.96
N GLY A 104 9.10 -7.42 -11.88
CA GLY A 104 7.65 -7.27 -11.73
C GLY A 104 7.14 -5.82 -11.90
N GLY A 105 8.00 -4.88 -12.34
CA GLY A 105 7.66 -3.47 -12.55
C GLY A 105 8.10 -2.54 -11.42
N GLU A 106 7.85 -1.23 -11.63
CA GLU A 106 8.26 -0.18 -10.70
C GLU A 106 7.10 0.78 -10.39
N VAL A 107 7.11 1.34 -9.17
CA VAL A 107 6.18 2.37 -8.73
C VAL A 107 6.95 3.47 -8.01
N ARG A 108 6.80 4.70 -8.46
CA ARG A 108 7.34 5.89 -7.80
C ARG A 108 6.20 6.72 -7.26
N LYS A 109 6.32 7.15 -6.01
CA LYS A 109 5.27 7.94 -5.39
C LYS A 109 5.77 8.85 -4.28
N ARG A 110 5.02 9.91 -4.08
CA ARG A 110 5.08 10.76 -2.91
C ARG A 110 3.90 10.43 -2.01
N ARG A 111 4.15 10.07 -0.76
CA ARG A 111 3.14 9.70 0.23
C ARG A 111 3.11 10.70 1.37
N ALA A 112 1.95 11.24 1.68
CA ALA A 112 1.71 11.90 2.96
C ALA A 112 1.02 10.90 3.90
N LEU A 113 1.76 10.47 4.93
CA LEU A 113 1.30 9.49 5.94
C LEU A 113 0.76 10.25 7.15
N TYR A 114 -0.52 10.11 7.40
CA TYR A 114 -1.20 10.55 8.63
C TYR A 114 -1.52 9.34 9.52
N ARG A 115 -1.73 9.61 10.81
CA ARG A 115 -2.20 8.61 11.77
C ARG A 115 -3.49 9.07 12.44
N ARG A 116 -4.36 8.09 12.73
CA ARG A 116 -5.55 8.23 13.57
C ARG A 116 -5.74 6.95 14.38
N GLY A 117 -5.32 6.98 15.66
CA GLY A 117 -5.25 5.77 16.47
C GLY A 117 -4.44 4.68 15.77
N ALA A 118 -5.01 3.49 15.65
CA ALA A 118 -4.40 2.35 14.95
C ALA A 118 -4.50 2.42 13.41
N THR A 119 -5.01 3.52 12.84
CA THR A 119 -5.17 3.63 11.38
C THR A 119 -4.10 4.53 10.78
N ARG A 120 -3.42 4.03 9.75
CA ARG A 120 -2.61 4.82 8.83
C ARG A 120 -3.48 5.30 7.68
N ILE A 121 -3.43 6.60 7.40
CA ILE A 121 -4.11 7.24 6.28
C ILE A 121 -3.03 7.76 5.35
N HIS A 122 -2.99 7.23 4.14
CA HIS A 122 -2.00 7.59 3.13
C HIS A 122 -2.67 8.41 2.03
N LEU A 123 -2.11 9.57 1.73
CA LEU A 123 -2.41 10.31 0.51
C LEU A 123 -1.22 10.14 -0.43
N ASP A 124 -1.41 9.37 -1.49
CA ASP A 124 -0.39 9.01 -2.46
C ASP A 124 -0.54 9.82 -3.74
N GLU A 125 0.54 10.43 -4.18
CA GLU A 125 0.72 10.97 -5.53
C GLU A 125 1.63 9.99 -6.27
N VAL A 126 1.05 9.21 -7.20
CA VAL A 126 1.72 8.11 -7.90
C VAL A 126 2.05 8.56 -9.33
N GLU A 127 3.33 8.47 -9.69
CA GLU A 127 3.81 8.82 -11.02
C GLU A 127 3.09 8.00 -12.10
N GLY A 128 2.56 8.68 -13.12
CA GLY A 128 1.80 8.06 -14.19
C GLY A 128 0.36 7.63 -13.84
N LEU A 129 -0.09 7.71 -12.58
CA LEU A 129 -1.44 7.28 -12.18
C LEU A 129 -2.30 8.40 -11.57
N GLY A 130 -1.69 9.44 -10.95
CA GLY A 130 -2.40 10.48 -10.22
C GLY A 130 -2.51 10.19 -8.73
N SER A 131 -3.59 10.65 -8.09
CA SER A 131 -3.73 10.67 -6.63
C SER A 131 -4.63 9.56 -6.10
N PHE A 132 -4.27 9.05 -4.92
CA PHE A 132 -5.00 7.97 -4.24
C PHE A 132 -5.04 8.19 -2.74
N LEU A 133 -6.07 7.63 -2.11
CA LEU A 133 -6.16 7.39 -0.68
C LEU A 133 -5.88 5.89 -0.44
N GLU A 134 -5.07 5.58 0.57
CA GLU A 134 -5.03 4.23 1.18
C GLU A 134 -5.30 4.36 2.68
N LEU A 135 -6.23 3.58 3.19
CA LEU A 135 -6.44 3.39 4.63
C LEU A 135 -5.86 2.02 5.00
N GLU A 136 -5.12 1.97 6.08
CA GLU A 136 -4.60 0.73 6.66
C GLU A 136 -4.95 0.71 8.15
N VAL A 137 -5.98 -0.06 8.51
CA VAL A 137 -6.40 -0.26 9.91
C VAL A 137 -5.60 -1.42 10.47
N GLU A 138 -4.65 -1.14 11.35
CA GLU A 138 -3.84 -2.16 12.01
C GLU A 138 -4.73 -2.99 12.96
N LEU A 139 -4.59 -4.32 12.89
CA LEU A 139 -5.34 -5.23 13.75
C LEU A 139 -4.44 -5.74 14.86
N GLU A 140 -4.95 -5.69 16.08
CA GLU A 140 -4.31 -6.33 17.23
C GLU A 140 -4.35 -7.86 17.10
N GLU A 141 -3.52 -8.55 17.88
CA GLU A 141 -3.55 -10.01 17.93
C GLU A 141 -4.92 -10.48 18.42
N GLY A 142 -5.54 -11.39 17.67
CA GLY A 142 -6.90 -11.88 17.98
C GLY A 142 -8.05 -10.98 17.55
N GLN A 143 -7.80 -9.75 17.13
CA GLN A 143 -8.87 -8.84 16.66
C GLN A 143 -9.51 -9.37 15.38
N ALA A 144 -10.85 -9.29 15.32
CA ALA A 144 -11.61 -9.73 14.14
C ALA A 144 -11.40 -8.80 12.94
N VAL A 145 -11.28 -9.35 11.75
CA VAL A 145 -11.17 -8.58 10.50
C VAL A 145 -12.37 -7.65 10.32
N ALA A 146 -13.58 -8.11 10.70
CA ALA A 146 -14.82 -7.32 10.62
C ALA A 146 -14.76 -6.00 11.41
N ASP A 147 -13.99 -5.94 12.50
CA ASP A 147 -13.80 -4.69 13.27
C ASP A 147 -12.97 -3.68 12.48
N GLY A 148 -11.90 -4.14 11.84
CA GLY A 148 -11.10 -3.31 10.95
C GLY A 148 -11.87 -2.83 9.72
N GLU A 149 -12.69 -3.70 9.13
CA GLU A 149 -13.57 -3.34 8.00
C GLU A 149 -14.58 -2.26 8.39
N ARG A 150 -15.19 -2.37 9.57
CA ARG A 150 -16.11 -1.35 10.09
C ARG A 150 -15.39 -0.02 10.24
N THR A 151 -14.21 0.02 10.87
CA THR A 151 -13.40 1.22 11.03
C THR A 151 -13.03 1.84 9.68
N ALA A 152 -12.63 1.03 8.70
CA ALA A 152 -12.30 1.51 7.36
C ALA A 152 -13.52 2.15 6.67
N ARG A 153 -14.71 1.53 6.75
CA ARG A 153 -15.96 2.06 6.19
C ARG A 153 -16.40 3.36 6.86
N GLU A 154 -16.28 3.46 8.18
CA GLU A 154 -16.59 4.69 8.91
C GLU A 154 -15.67 5.85 8.47
N LEU A 155 -14.38 5.58 8.26
CA LEU A 155 -13.43 6.59 7.77
C LEU A 155 -13.72 6.96 6.32
N MET A 156 -14.04 5.99 5.45
CA MET A 156 -14.46 6.27 4.08
C MET A 156 -15.65 7.23 4.05
N ALA A 157 -16.70 6.93 4.83
CA ALA A 157 -17.89 7.77 4.91
C ALA A 157 -17.57 9.20 5.38
N ARG A 158 -16.72 9.35 6.42
CA ARG A 158 -16.29 10.66 6.92
C ARG A 158 -15.43 11.46 5.94
N LEU A 159 -14.69 10.76 5.09
CA LEU A 159 -13.82 11.36 4.05
C LEU A 159 -14.55 11.55 2.71
N GLY A 160 -15.81 11.14 2.61
CA GLY A 160 -16.60 11.25 1.38
C GLY A 160 -16.10 10.33 0.25
N ILE A 161 -15.53 9.18 0.60
CA ILE A 161 -15.04 8.19 -0.36
C ILE A 161 -16.19 7.28 -0.79
N ALA A 162 -16.59 7.38 -2.04
CA ALA A 162 -17.62 6.54 -2.64
C ALA A 162 -17.06 5.19 -3.12
N ASP A 163 -17.92 4.16 -3.12
CA ASP A 163 -17.52 2.79 -3.50
C ASP A 163 -17.04 2.70 -4.96
N GLU A 164 -17.56 3.54 -5.84
CA GLU A 164 -17.15 3.64 -7.25
C GLU A 164 -15.70 4.09 -7.45
N ASN A 165 -15.12 4.74 -6.44
CA ASN A 165 -13.73 5.19 -6.47
C ASN A 165 -12.75 4.12 -5.98
N LEU A 166 -13.27 2.99 -5.47
CA LEU A 166 -12.43 1.93 -4.92
C LEU A 166 -11.59 1.23 -5.97
N VAL A 167 -10.37 0.90 -5.60
CA VAL A 167 -9.37 0.25 -6.47
C VAL A 167 -8.92 -1.06 -5.85
N ALA A 168 -9.20 -2.18 -6.53
CA ALA A 168 -8.87 -3.52 -6.06
C ALA A 168 -7.39 -3.87 -6.24
N VAL A 169 -6.77 -3.42 -7.33
CA VAL A 169 -5.45 -3.86 -7.79
C VAL A 169 -4.29 -3.00 -7.23
N ALA A 170 -3.06 -3.47 -7.34
CA ALA A 170 -1.89 -2.71 -6.94
C ALA A 170 -1.54 -1.61 -7.97
N TYR A 171 -0.75 -0.60 -7.54
CA TYR A 171 -0.30 0.45 -8.46
C TYR A 171 0.52 -0.09 -9.63
N VAL A 172 1.34 -1.11 -9.37
CA VAL A 172 2.16 -1.74 -10.41
C VAL A 172 1.31 -2.38 -11.52
N ASP A 173 0.16 -2.98 -11.16
CA ASP A 173 -0.77 -3.56 -12.13
C ASP A 173 -1.43 -2.47 -12.96
N LEU A 174 -1.88 -1.36 -12.32
CA LEU A 174 -2.45 -0.21 -13.04
C LEU A 174 -1.47 0.43 -14.02
N LEU A 175 -0.17 0.41 -13.71
CA LEU A 175 0.88 0.89 -14.60
C LEU A 175 1.13 -0.08 -15.75
N GLY A 176 1.09 -1.40 -15.51
CA GLY A 176 1.19 -2.44 -16.53
C GLY A 176 0.07 -2.36 -17.55
N ASP A 177 -1.18 -2.28 -17.08
CA ASP A 177 -2.37 -2.12 -17.94
C ASP A 177 -2.33 -0.87 -18.83
N ARG A 178 -1.72 0.23 -18.34
CA ARG A 178 -1.56 1.46 -19.13
C ARG A 178 -0.51 1.32 -20.22
N ARG A 179 0.60 0.62 -19.96
CA ARG A 179 1.64 0.40 -20.97
C ARG A 179 1.13 -0.44 -22.12
N SER A 180 0.41 -1.52 -21.83
CA SER A 180 -0.20 -2.38 -22.85
C SER A 180 -1.16 -1.63 -23.78
N LYS A 181 -1.90 -0.64 -23.27
CA LYS A 181 -2.85 0.17 -24.07
C LYS A 181 -2.22 1.29 -24.90
N ILE A 182 -0.95 1.60 -24.69
CA ILE A 182 -0.22 2.63 -25.47
C ILE A 182 0.54 1.98 -26.62
N GLU A 183 0.84 0.68 -26.49
CA GLU A 183 1.57 -0.11 -27.49
C GLU A 183 0.63 -0.75 -28.56
N GLU A 184 -0.70 -0.65 -28.41
CA GLU A 184 -1.74 -0.99 -29.39
C GLU A 184 -2.14 0.24 -30.22
#